data_6cd69757e658fe8db647060b2596c469
#
_entry.id   6cd69757e658fe8db647060b2596c469
#
_cell.length_a   1.000
_cell.length_b   1.000
_cell.length_c   1.000
_cell.angle_alpha   90.00
_cell.angle_beta   90.00
_cell.angle_gamma   90.00
#
_symmetry.space_group_name_H-M   'P 1'
#
loop_
_entity.id
_entity.type
_entity.pdbx_description
1 polymer ?
#
loop_
_entity_poly.entity_id
_entity_poly.type
_entity_poly.pdbx_seq_one_letter_code
_entity_poly.pdbx_strand_id
1 'polypeptide(L)'
;MALEPEVVETLSPVVRRITANNPSVFTGPGTNTYLIGSGDVTVIDPGPALATHAQAIVDAPGTITQIIVTHTHLDHSPGTQLLQEKLGVPAYGRMATSPQNQDTTFTPTAFLEDQQIIEGEDFRLRVIHTPGHASNHLCFLFEPQGMLFSGDHNMNGSTVVIRPPDGNMKAYIDSLKRLKQYRMATIAPGH
;
A
#
# COMPACT_ATOMS: atom_id res chain seq x y z
N MET A 1 -13.23 10.22 14.97
CA MET A 1 -13.61 8.88 15.49
C MET A 1 -12.35 8.03 15.49
N ALA A 2 -12.19 7.14 16.47
CA ALA A 2 -11.11 6.18 16.44
C ALA A 2 -11.36 5.20 15.28
N LEU A 3 -10.28 4.78 14.57
CA LEU A 3 -10.38 3.75 13.56
C LEU A 3 -10.76 2.43 14.22
N GLU A 4 -11.78 1.76 13.69
CA GLU A 4 -12.18 0.43 14.16
C GLU A 4 -11.47 -0.59 13.28
N PRO A 5 -10.60 -1.47 13.86
CA PRO A 5 -9.88 -2.47 13.08
C PRO A 5 -10.83 -3.44 12.37
N GLU A 6 -10.40 -3.92 11.20
CA GLU A 6 -11.09 -4.93 10.36
C GLU A 6 -12.48 -4.48 9.84
N VAL A 7 -12.80 -3.19 9.94
CA VAL A 7 -14.06 -2.64 9.42
C VAL A 7 -13.81 -1.89 8.12
N VAL A 8 -14.67 -2.14 7.13
CA VAL A 8 -14.61 -1.45 5.83
C VAL A 8 -15.11 -0.02 5.98
N GLU A 9 -14.25 0.95 5.72
CA GLU A 9 -14.58 2.36 5.67
C GLU A 9 -14.60 2.85 4.21
N THR A 10 -15.69 3.49 3.79
CA THR A 10 -15.82 4.05 2.44
C THR A 10 -15.25 5.47 2.42
N LEU A 11 -14.19 5.69 1.65
CA LEU A 11 -13.55 7.01 1.48
C LEU A 11 -14.09 7.75 0.25
N SER A 12 -14.44 7.00 -0.80
CA SER A 12 -15.12 7.50 -2.00
C SER A 12 -15.90 6.35 -2.66
N PRO A 13 -16.69 6.61 -3.73
CA PRO A 13 -17.44 5.54 -4.41
C PRO A 13 -16.59 4.34 -4.87
N VAL A 14 -15.30 4.58 -5.14
CA VAL A 14 -14.38 3.55 -5.66
C VAL A 14 -13.19 3.27 -4.74
N VAL A 15 -13.12 3.92 -3.56
CA VAL A 15 -12.01 3.74 -2.61
C VAL A 15 -12.55 3.39 -1.23
N ARG A 16 -12.10 2.29 -0.69
CA ARG A 16 -12.38 1.83 0.68
C ARG A 16 -11.08 1.58 1.42
N ARG A 17 -11.13 1.64 2.73
CA ARG A 17 -10.03 1.35 3.63
C ARG A 17 -10.44 0.30 4.65
N ILE A 18 -9.51 -0.58 5.01
CA ILE A 18 -9.61 -1.49 6.15
C ILE A 18 -8.31 -1.32 6.94
N THR A 19 -8.41 -1.01 8.24
CA THR A 19 -7.23 -0.90 9.09
C THR A 19 -6.98 -2.22 9.80
N ALA A 20 -5.77 -2.77 9.68
CA ALA A 20 -5.40 -4.01 10.34
C ALA A 20 -5.30 -3.85 11.87
N ASN A 21 -5.62 -4.90 12.62
CA ASN A 21 -5.50 -4.90 14.07
C ASN A 21 -4.05 -5.21 14.52
N ASN A 22 -3.12 -4.32 14.15
CA ASN A 22 -1.69 -4.40 14.51
C ASN A 22 -1.16 -3.10 15.13
N PRO A 23 -1.84 -2.54 16.17
CA PRO A 23 -1.45 -1.26 16.74
C PRO A 23 -0.07 -1.33 17.40
N SER A 24 0.76 -0.31 17.15
CA SER A 24 2.10 -0.19 17.72
C SER A 24 2.60 1.26 17.67
N VAL A 25 3.79 1.51 18.23
CA VAL A 25 4.46 2.83 18.11
C VAL A 25 4.85 3.16 16.68
N PHE A 26 4.95 2.18 15.78
CA PHE A 26 5.28 2.36 14.37
C PHE A 26 4.04 2.44 13.48
N THR A 27 3.01 1.67 13.80
CA THR A 27 1.80 1.53 12.98
C THR A 27 0.63 2.37 13.49
N GLY A 28 0.81 3.09 14.62
CA GLY A 28 -0.28 3.84 15.23
C GLY A 28 -1.48 2.94 15.55
N PRO A 29 -2.67 3.20 15.00
CA PRO A 29 -3.86 2.35 15.20
C PRO A 29 -3.79 1.03 14.42
N GLY A 30 -2.95 0.93 13.41
CA GLY A 30 -2.77 -0.22 12.54
C GLY A 30 -2.42 0.19 11.11
N THR A 31 -2.08 -0.80 10.29
CA THR A 31 -1.76 -0.61 8.87
C THR A 31 -3.03 -0.49 8.04
N ASN A 32 -3.08 0.47 7.15
CA ASN A 32 -4.19 0.70 6.24
C ASN A 32 -4.04 -0.10 4.95
N THR A 33 -4.95 -1.02 4.70
CA THR A 33 -5.17 -1.64 3.40
C THR A 33 -6.20 -0.84 2.63
N TYR A 34 -5.94 -0.54 1.35
CA TYR A 34 -6.91 0.12 0.48
C TYR A 34 -7.45 -0.81 -0.59
N LEU A 35 -8.74 -0.68 -0.86
CA LEU A 35 -9.47 -1.42 -1.89
C LEU A 35 -9.94 -0.42 -2.95
N ILE A 36 -9.47 -0.57 -4.18
CA ILE A 36 -9.72 0.36 -5.28
C ILE A 36 -10.53 -0.35 -6.36
N GLY A 37 -11.64 0.26 -6.74
CA GLY A 37 -12.60 -0.27 -7.72
C GLY A 37 -13.92 -0.67 -7.07
N SER A 38 -15.02 -0.58 -7.82
CA SER A 38 -16.37 -0.93 -7.36
C SER A 38 -16.76 -2.36 -7.74
N GLY A 39 -16.37 -2.83 -8.92
CA GLY A 39 -16.60 -4.20 -9.41
C GLY A 39 -15.33 -5.04 -9.26
N ASP A 40 -14.39 -4.87 -10.18
CA ASP A 40 -13.04 -5.42 -10.07
C ASP A 40 -12.21 -4.59 -9.12
N VAL A 41 -11.63 -5.24 -8.12
CA VAL A 41 -10.95 -4.60 -6.99
C VAL A 41 -9.46 -4.89 -7.00
N THR A 42 -8.66 -3.83 -6.92
CA THR A 42 -7.23 -3.90 -6.61
C THR A 42 -7.01 -3.65 -5.12
N VAL A 43 -6.29 -4.55 -4.46
CA VAL A 43 -5.85 -4.40 -3.06
C VAL A 43 -4.51 -3.69 -3.04
N ILE A 44 -4.38 -2.62 -2.26
CA ILE A 44 -3.09 -1.96 -1.96
C ILE A 44 -2.69 -2.30 -0.53
N ASP A 45 -1.50 -2.85 -0.34
CA ASP A 45 -0.92 -3.25 0.95
C ASP A 45 -1.87 -4.15 1.77
N PRO A 46 -1.86 -5.47 1.54
CA PRO A 46 -2.75 -6.40 2.25
C PRO A 46 -2.40 -6.56 3.74
N GLY A 47 -1.43 -5.78 4.24
CA GLY A 47 -1.09 -5.70 5.65
C GLY A 47 -0.25 -6.86 6.17
N PRO A 48 -0.19 -7.01 7.50
CA PRO A 48 0.52 -8.10 8.15
C PRO A 48 -0.17 -9.44 7.90
N ALA A 49 0.52 -10.57 8.16
CA ALA A 49 -0.01 -11.92 8.02
C ALA A 49 -1.04 -12.25 9.12
N LEU A 50 -2.14 -11.49 9.17
CA LEU A 50 -3.27 -11.70 10.09
C LEU A 50 -4.44 -12.32 9.36
N ALA A 51 -4.86 -13.52 9.78
CA ALA A 51 -5.98 -14.24 9.15
C ALA A 51 -7.31 -13.44 9.22
N THR A 52 -7.54 -12.71 10.31
CA THR A 52 -8.72 -11.84 10.48
C THR A 52 -8.72 -10.70 9.49
N HIS A 53 -7.56 -10.06 9.25
CA HIS A 53 -7.41 -8.98 8.30
C HIS A 53 -7.60 -9.47 6.86
N ALA A 54 -6.94 -10.57 6.50
CA ALA A 54 -7.12 -11.21 5.20
C ALA A 54 -8.60 -11.59 4.96
N GLN A 55 -9.31 -12.07 5.98
CA GLN A 55 -10.73 -12.39 5.86
C GLN A 55 -11.59 -11.13 5.67
N ALA A 56 -11.32 -10.06 6.43
CA ALA A 56 -12.02 -8.78 6.27
C ALA A 56 -11.84 -8.20 4.85
N ILE A 57 -10.65 -8.36 4.26
CA ILE A 57 -10.38 -7.97 2.86
C ILE A 57 -11.22 -8.81 1.89
N VAL A 58 -11.25 -10.14 2.09
CA VAL A 58 -12.01 -11.06 1.22
C VAL A 58 -13.54 -10.83 1.30
N ASP A 59 -14.03 -10.49 2.49
CA ASP A 59 -15.46 -10.25 2.73
C ASP A 59 -15.92 -8.85 2.27
N ALA A 60 -15.00 -7.98 1.91
CA ALA A 60 -15.32 -6.65 1.40
C ALA A 60 -16.03 -6.72 0.03
N PRO A 61 -16.94 -5.80 -0.29
CA PRO A 61 -17.64 -5.80 -1.57
C PRO A 61 -16.71 -5.72 -2.78
N GLY A 62 -17.08 -6.42 -3.86
CA GLY A 62 -16.37 -6.47 -5.14
C GLY A 62 -15.54 -7.74 -5.31
N THR A 63 -14.97 -7.93 -6.49
CA THR A 63 -14.14 -9.09 -6.83
C THR A 63 -12.66 -8.69 -6.82
N ILE A 64 -11.88 -9.22 -5.89
CA ILE A 64 -10.44 -8.95 -5.87
C ILE A 64 -9.80 -9.63 -7.08
N THR A 65 -9.13 -8.85 -7.92
CA THR A 65 -8.49 -9.33 -9.15
C THR A 65 -6.98 -9.25 -9.12
N GLN A 66 -6.41 -8.40 -8.26
CA GLN A 66 -4.97 -8.25 -8.09
C GLN A 66 -4.61 -7.59 -6.76
N ILE A 67 -3.35 -7.76 -6.38
CA ILE A 67 -2.73 -7.12 -5.21
C ILE A 67 -1.56 -6.27 -5.69
N ILE A 68 -1.41 -5.07 -5.18
CA ILE A 68 -0.23 -4.24 -5.37
C ILE A 68 0.34 -3.83 -4.00
N VAL A 69 1.66 -3.74 -3.91
CA VAL A 69 2.34 -3.48 -2.64
C VAL A 69 3.20 -2.23 -2.76
N THR A 70 3.07 -1.30 -1.79
CA THR A 70 3.90 -0.10 -1.76
C THR A 70 5.36 -0.44 -1.47
N HIS A 71 5.60 -1.31 -0.51
CA HIS A 71 6.93 -1.82 -0.13
C HIS A 71 6.80 -3.10 0.69
N THR A 72 7.92 -3.76 0.96
CA THR A 72 7.93 -5.11 1.55
C THR A 72 8.27 -5.14 3.04
N HIS A 73 7.90 -4.14 3.83
CA HIS A 73 7.95 -4.26 5.28
C HIS A 73 6.89 -5.23 5.81
N LEU A 74 7.15 -5.79 7.01
CA LEU A 74 6.38 -6.89 7.59
C LEU A 74 4.94 -6.54 7.97
N ASP A 75 4.59 -5.29 7.95
CA ASP A 75 3.24 -4.80 8.21
C ASP A 75 2.47 -4.41 6.94
N HIS A 76 3.09 -4.46 5.74
CA HIS A 76 2.45 -4.09 4.47
C HIS A 76 2.20 -5.28 3.53
N SER A 77 3.19 -6.15 3.35
CA SER A 77 3.14 -7.17 2.28
C SER A 77 2.79 -8.60 2.69
N PRO A 78 3.02 -9.08 3.93
CA PRO A 78 2.84 -10.51 4.26
C PRO A 78 1.43 -11.04 4.08
N GLY A 79 0.41 -10.18 4.19
CA GLY A 79 -0.97 -10.55 3.88
C GLY A 79 -1.19 -11.00 2.43
N THR A 80 -0.25 -10.67 1.51
CA THR A 80 -0.29 -11.11 0.11
C THR A 80 -0.36 -12.62 0.00
N GLN A 81 0.47 -13.35 0.75
CA GLN A 81 0.47 -14.81 0.72
C GLN A 81 -0.89 -15.38 1.10
N LEU A 82 -1.50 -14.88 2.18
CA LEU A 82 -2.81 -15.34 2.64
C LEU A 82 -3.92 -15.09 1.60
N LEU A 83 -3.89 -13.94 0.93
CA LEU A 83 -4.86 -13.63 -0.13
C LEU A 83 -4.61 -14.47 -1.39
N GLN A 84 -3.36 -14.68 -1.78
CA GLN A 84 -3.04 -15.55 -2.92
C GLN A 84 -3.46 -17.00 -2.69
N GLU A 85 -3.25 -17.54 -1.49
CA GLU A 85 -3.70 -18.88 -1.12
C GLU A 85 -5.24 -19.01 -1.18
N LYS A 86 -5.97 -17.95 -0.82
CA LYS A 86 -7.45 -17.97 -0.82
C LYS A 86 -8.04 -17.71 -2.21
N LEU A 87 -7.46 -16.80 -2.99
CA LEU A 87 -8.08 -16.22 -4.18
C LEU A 87 -7.36 -16.57 -5.50
N GLY A 88 -6.09 -16.98 -5.44
CA GLY A 88 -5.30 -17.28 -6.64
C GLY A 88 -4.95 -16.05 -7.49
N VAL A 89 -5.01 -14.84 -6.93
CA VAL A 89 -4.81 -13.59 -7.67
C VAL A 89 -3.33 -13.21 -7.78
N PRO A 90 -2.93 -12.50 -8.86
CA PRO A 90 -1.57 -12.02 -9.02
C PRO A 90 -1.24 -10.89 -8.02
N ALA A 91 0.04 -10.79 -7.66
CA ALA A 91 0.57 -9.71 -6.86
C ALA A 91 1.70 -8.97 -7.57
N TYR A 92 1.77 -7.67 -7.41
CA TYR A 92 2.75 -6.81 -8.05
C TYR A 92 3.39 -5.84 -7.05
N GLY A 93 4.65 -5.52 -7.27
CA GLY A 93 5.41 -4.62 -6.41
C GLY A 93 6.86 -4.59 -6.83
N ARG A 94 7.76 -4.20 -5.92
CA ARG A 94 9.21 -4.23 -6.14
C ARG A 94 9.88 -4.95 -4.99
N MET A 95 11.08 -5.51 -5.22
CA MET A 95 11.91 -6.11 -4.16
C MET A 95 12.86 -5.06 -3.60
N ALA A 96 13.07 -5.10 -2.28
CA ALA A 96 14.06 -4.26 -1.62
C ALA A 96 15.49 -4.71 -1.96
N THR A 97 16.43 -3.78 -1.92
CA THR A 97 17.86 -4.06 -2.17
C THR A 97 18.53 -4.77 -1.00
N SER A 98 17.95 -4.65 0.21
CA SER A 98 18.43 -5.32 1.43
C SER A 98 17.31 -6.20 2.02
N PRO A 99 17.58 -7.44 2.44
CA PRO A 99 16.58 -8.31 3.04
C PRO A 99 16.23 -7.96 4.49
N GLN A 100 16.93 -7.03 5.12
CA GLN A 100 16.73 -6.70 6.53
C GLN A 100 15.37 -6.01 6.76
N ASN A 101 14.57 -6.55 7.67
CA ASN A 101 13.21 -6.10 8.01
C ASN A 101 12.22 -6.17 6.83
N GLN A 102 12.54 -6.96 5.80
CA GLN A 102 11.69 -7.16 4.65
C GLN A 102 10.93 -8.49 4.76
N ASP A 103 9.75 -8.50 4.18
CA ASP A 103 8.99 -9.72 3.95
C ASP A 103 9.68 -10.58 2.89
N THR A 104 10.24 -11.69 3.32
CA THR A 104 10.91 -12.66 2.43
C THR A 104 9.93 -13.64 1.78
N THR A 105 8.66 -13.60 2.14
CA THR A 105 7.60 -14.45 1.55
C THR A 105 6.96 -13.79 0.33
N PHE A 106 7.07 -12.47 0.19
CA PHE A 106 6.53 -11.75 -0.95
C PHE A 106 7.25 -12.14 -2.24
N THR A 107 6.47 -12.71 -3.16
CA THR A 107 6.96 -13.08 -4.50
C THR A 107 6.03 -12.45 -5.54
N PRO A 108 6.43 -11.34 -6.17
CA PRO A 108 5.59 -10.66 -7.14
C PRO A 108 5.47 -11.48 -8.44
N THR A 109 4.28 -11.50 -9.02
CA THR A 109 4.02 -12.05 -10.36
C THR A 109 4.80 -11.26 -11.42
N ALA A 110 4.90 -9.93 -11.25
CA ALA A 110 5.77 -9.07 -12.03
C ALA A 110 6.15 -7.81 -11.22
N PHE A 111 7.25 -7.17 -11.60
CA PHE A 111 7.67 -5.91 -11.01
C PHE A 111 6.88 -4.74 -11.59
N LEU A 112 6.56 -3.77 -10.72
CA LEU A 112 5.99 -2.50 -11.14
C LEU A 112 7.09 -1.52 -11.51
N GLU A 113 6.94 -0.88 -12.67
CA GLU A 113 7.88 0.12 -13.13
C GLU A 113 7.41 1.53 -12.79
N ASP A 114 8.38 2.44 -12.65
CA ASP A 114 8.08 3.84 -12.43
C ASP A 114 7.28 4.43 -13.61
N GLN A 115 6.25 5.22 -13.33
CA GLN A 115 5.30 5.80 -14.28
C GLN A 115 4.38 4.78 -14.98
N GLN A 116 4.46 3.50 -14.63
CA GLN A 116 3.49 2.51 -15.11
C GLN A 116 2.08 2.91 -14.72
N ILE A 117 1.12 2.63 -15.59
CA ILE A 117 -0.31 2.82 -15.31
C ILE A 117 -0.94 1.45 -15.02
N ILE A 118 -1.70 1.39 -13.93
CA ILE A 118 -2.56 0.27 -13.58
C ILE A 118 -3.99 0.75 -13.80
N GLU A 119 -4.71 0.09 -14.70
CA GLU A 119 -6.08 0.44 -15.04
C GLU A 119 -7.03 -0.66 -14.55
N GLY A 120 -8.16 -0.25 -13.99
CA GLY A 120 -9.34 -1.05 -13.76
C GLY A 120 -10.53 -0.45 -14.50
N GLU A 121 -11.71 -0.99 -14.27
CA GLU A 121 -12.93 -0.54 -14.94
C GLU A 121 -13.25 0.94 -14.61
N ASP A 122 -13.06 1.33 -13.35
CA ASP A 122 -13.46 2.65 -12.82
C ASP A 122 -12.32 3.40 -12.11
N PHE A 123 -11.07 2.93 -12.26
CA PHE A 123 -9.90 3.61 -11.69
C PHE A 123 -8.69 3.58 -12.63
N ARG A 124 -7.79 4.54 -12.39
CA ARG A 124 -6.49 4.64 -13.04
C ARG A 124 -5.45 5.08 -12.02
N LEU A 125 -4.50 4.22 -11.72
CA LEU A 125 -3.39 4.46 -10.80
C LEU A 125 -2.09 4.64 -11.55
N ARG A 126 -1.37 5.73 -11.26
CA ARG A 126 0.01 5.91 -11.69
C ARG A 126 0.95 5.41 -10.61
N VAL A 127 1.86 4.55 -10.98
CA VAL A 127 2.97 4.09 -10.12
C VAL A 127 4.05 5.15 -10.07
N ILE A 128 4.47 5.54 -8.88
CA ILE A 128 5.56 6.51 -8.66
C ILE A 128 6.59 5.87 -7.75
N HIS A 129 7.79 5.60 -8.27
CA HIS A 129 8.88 5.08 -7.43
C HIS A 129 9.39 6.18 -6.50
N THR A 130 9.30 5.94 -5.20
CA THR A 130 9.60 6.89 -4.12
C THR A 130 10.54 6.28 -3.09
N PRO A 131 11.79 5.94 -3.47
CA PRO A 131 12.74 5.35 -2.54
C PRO A 131 13.08 6.32 -1.41
N GLY A 132 13.41 5.77 -0.24
CA GLY A 132 13.85 6.56 0.91
C GLY A 132 13.51 5.93 2.24
N HIS A 133 12.25 5.68 2.55
CA HIS A 133 11.84 4.85 3.68
C HIS A 133 12.29 3.39 3.46
N ALA A 134 11.98 2.85 2.29
CA ALA A 134 12.49 1.60 1.76
C ALA A 134 12.99 1.83 0.32
N SER A 135 13.96 1.02 -0.14
CA SER A 135 14.55 1.16 -1.48
C SER A 135 13.56 0.80 -2.60
N ASN A 136 12.62 -0.08 -2.32
CA ASN A 136 11.59 -0.56 -3.23
C ASN A 136 10.27 0.22 -3.15
N HIS A 137 10.21 1.30 -2.36
CA HIS A 137 8.96 1.99 -2.05
C HIS A 137 8.30 2.60 -3.29
N LEU A 138 6.98 2.37 -3.41
CA LEU A 138 6.10 2.91 -4.43
C LEU A 138 4.99 3.72 -3.78
N CYS A 139 4.66 4.86 -4.37
CA CYS A 139 3.36 5.51 -4.17
C CYS A 139 2.46 5.24 -5.38
N PHE A 140 1.14 5.23 -5.16
CA PHE A 140 0.16 5.08 -6.22
C PHE A 140 -0.73 6.31 -6.26
N LEU A 141 -0.73 7.02 -7.40
CA LEU A 141 -1.57 8.21 -7.58
C LEU A 141 -2.85 7.83 -8.33
N PHE A 142 -3.99 7.95 -7.68
CA PHE A 142 -5.30 7.85 -8.30
C PHE A 142 -5.61 9.18 -9.00
N GLU A 143 -5.28 9.25 -10.29
CA GLU A 143 -5.30 10.49 -11.08
C GLU A 143 -6.65 11.18 -11.11
N PRO A 144 -7.81 10.50 -11.32
CA PRO A 144 -9.11 11.16 -11.38
C PRO A 144 -9.48 11.98 -10.14
N GLN A 145 -9.07 11.50 -8.95
CA GLN A 145 -9.38 12.16 -7.67
C GLN A 145 -8.19 12.93 -7.10
N GLY A 146 -6.99 12.77 -7.66
CA GLY A 146 -5.77 13.31 -7.07
C GLY A 146 -5.46 12.72 -5.69
N MET A 147 -5.85 11.47 -5.42
CA MET A 147 -5.56 10.79 -4.16
C MET A 147 -4.25 10.02 -4.27
N LEU A 148 -3.31 10.30 -3.37
CA LEU A 148 -2.03 9.62 -3.30
C LEU A 148 -2.07 8.55 -2.21
N PHE A 149 -1.97 7.27 -2.57
CA PHE A 149 -1.66 6.18 -1.65
C PHE A 149 -0.16 6.20 -1.40
N SER A 150 0.23 6.72 -0.26
CA SER A 150 1.62 7.07 0.02
C SER A 150 2.40 5.98 0.74
N GLY A 151 1.76 4.87 1.14
CA GLY A 151 2.41 3.91 2.02
C GLY A 151 3.06 4.64 3.19
N ASP A 152 4.33 4.32 3.47
CA ASP A 152 5.12 4.94 4.52
C ASP A 152 5.99 6.11 4.05
N HIS A 153 5.73 6.63 2.84
CA HIS A 153 6.44 7.82 2.38
C HIS A 153 5.90 9.12 3.01
N ASN A 154 4.59 9.17 3.31
CA ASN A 154 3.96 10.22 4.10
C ASN A 154 3.01 9.55 5.10
N MET A 155 3.16 9.84 6.38
CA MET A 155 2.37 9.30 7.47
C MET A 155 1.46 10.37 8.09
N ASN A 156 0.39 9.94 8.75
CA ASN A 156 -0.53 10.84 9.43
C ASN A 156 -0.17 10.93 10.93
N GLY A 157 0.18 12.13 11.38
CA GLY A 157 0.42 12.40 12.81
C GLY A 157 1.75 11.88 13.37
N SER A 158 2.61 11.28 12.53
CA SER A 158 3.94 10.80 12.93
C SER A 158 5.00 11.11 11.87
N THR A 159 6.27 10.88 12.22
CA THR A 159 7.39 11.04 11.28
C THR A 159 7.74 9.71 10.64
N VAL A 160 8.11 9.77 9.36
CA VAL A 160 8.59 8.60 8.63
C VAL A 160 9.91 8.09 9.21
N VAL A 161 10.01 6.79 9.42
CA VAL A 161 11.24 6.13 9.83
C VAL A 161 12.11 5.85 8.60
N ILE A 162 13.37 6.30 8.63
CA ILE A 162 14.35 6.05 7.55
C ILE A 162 15.55 5.34 8.15
N ARG A 163 15.60 4.03 7.98
CA ARG A 163 16.58 3.18 8.64
C ARG A 163 17.55 2.53 7.64
N PRO A 164 18.85 2.87 7.69
CA PRO A 164 19.87 2.13 6.93
C PRO A 164 19.94 0.65 7.32
N PRO A 165 20.38 -0.26 6.43
CA PRO A 165 20.98 0.03 5.11
C PRO A 165 19.97 0.26 3.99
N ASP A 166 18.69 -0.14 4.12
CA ASP A 166 17.72 -0.01 3.05
C ASP A 166 17.17 1.43 2.93
N GLY A 167 16.87 2.07 4.07
CA GLY A 167 16.43 3.46 4.13
C GLY A 167 17.54 4.45 3.77
N ASN A 168 17.18 5.53 3.04
CA ASN A 168 18.11 6.56 2.56
C ASN A 168 17.48 7.96 2.61
N MET A 169 17.98 8.82 3.49
CA MET A 169 17.43 10.17 3.71
C MET A 169 17.53 11.05 2.45
N LYS A 170 18.62 10.95 1.68
CA LYS A 170 18.77 11.75 0.45
C LYS A 170 17.72 11.32 -0.58
N ALA A 171 17.56 10.01 -0.80
CA ALA A 171 16.56 9.47 -1.72
C ALA A 171 15.13 9.87 -1.27
N TYR A 172 14.86 9.85 0.04
CA TYR A 172 13.59 10.27 0.61
C TYR A 172 13.26 11.73 0.29
N ILE A 173 14.22 12.64 0.51
CA ILE A 173 14.05 14.07 0.20
C ILE A 173 13.86 14.30 -1.30
N ASP A 174 14.61 13.59 -2.15
CA ASP A 174 14.47 13.69 -3.60
C ASP A 174 13.08 13.16 -4.06
N SER A 175 12.60 12.08 -3.45
CA SER A 175 11.25 11.54 -3.69
C SER A 175 10.15 12.52 -3.27
N LEU A 176 10.28 13.19 -2.12
CA LEU A 176 9.35 14.24 -1.69
C LEU A 176 9.29 15.42 -2.69
N LYS A 177 10.46 15.86 -3.19
CA LYS A 177 10.53 16.92 -4.22
C LYS A 177 9.84 16.49 -5.51
N ARG A 178 10.01 15.22 -5.89
CA ARG A 178 9.36 14.64 -7.05
C ARG A 178 7.85 14.60 -6.91
N LEU A 179 7.33 14.16 -5.76
CA LEU A 179 5.89 14.11 -5.50
C LEU A 179 5.22 15.47 -5.62
N LYS A 180 5.90 16.57 -5.26
CA LYS A 180 5.38 17.95 -5.44
C LYS A 180 5.08 18.33 -6.89
N GLN A 181 5.56 17.59 -7.88
CA GLN A 181 5.29 17.84 -9.30
C GLN A 181 3.93 17.30 -9.74
N TYR A 182 3.30 16.46 -8.92
CA TYR A 182 1.99 15.89 -9.20
C TYR A 182 0.87 16.71 -8.54
N ARG A 183 -0.27 16.79 -9.21
CA ARG A 183 -1.47 17.41 -8.63
C ARG A 183 -2.10 16.40 -7.67
N MET A 184 -2.00 16.67 -6.39
CA MET A 184 -2.59 15.86 -5.33
C MET A 184 -3.60 16.69 -4.54
N ALA A 185 -4.77 16.11 -4.26
CA ALA A 185 -5.83 16.70 -3.45
C ALA A 185 -5.84 16.11 -2.03
N THR A 186 -5.55 14.81 -1.92
CA THR A 186 -5.56 14.08 -0.65
C THR A 186 -4.41 13.08 -0.59
N ILE A 187 -4.01 12.72 0.64
CA ILE A 187 -3.03 11.67 0.91
C ILE A 187 -3.73 10.58 1.71
N ALA A 188 -3.53 9.33 1.29
CA ALA A 188 -4.01 8.10 1.92
C ALA A 188 -2.78 7.31 2.39
N PRO A 189 -2.34 7.49 3.67
CA PRO A 189 -1.11 6.92 4.19
C PRO A 189 -1.24 5.47 4.61
N GLY A 190 -0.09 4.80 4.80
CA GLY A 190 -0.03 3.44 5.37
C GLY A 190 -0.47 3.38 6.84
N HIS A 191 -0.31 4.50 7.57
CA HIS A 191 -0.67 4.62 8.99
C HIS A 191 -1.27 5.98 9.33
#